data_ffd35e0be627e25d0fd223da41de140a
#
_entry.id   ffd35e0be627e25d0fd223da41de140a
#
_cell.length_a   1.000
_cell.length_b   1.000
_cell.length_c   1.000
_cell.angle_alpha   90.00
_cell.angle_beta   90.00
_cell.angle_gamma   90.00
#
_symmetry.space_group_name_H-M   'P 1'
#
loop_
_entity.id
_entity.type
_entity.pdbx_description
1 polymer ?
#
loop_
_entity_poly.entity_id
_entity_poly.type
_entity_poly.pdbx_seq_one_letter_code
_entity_poly.pdbx_strand_id
1 'polypeptide(L)'
;MDDERVITTRELYDDGELDNTIRPESIVEYIGQSDVKDNIKVFIEAAKMRNEVLDHVLLYGPPGLGKTTLAYIIAHELGSNLKTASGPSIEKSGDLAAILSSLEKGDVLFIDEIHRMPRFIEEILYPAMEDFTLDIIVGTEGNTRNIKIDLPPFTLVGATTRAGDLSAPLRDRFGIISKLQYYTVEELTQIIKRTAKVSVSYTHLTLPTT
;
A
#
# COMPACT_ATOMS: atom_id res chain seq x y z
N MET A 1 -22.77 39.57 1.77
CA MET A 1 -22.82 38.81 0.49
C MET A 1 -21.75 37.73 0.63
N ASP A 2 -22.22 36.61 1.15
CA ASP A 2 -21.36 35.47 1.42
C ASP A 2 -21.24 34.65 0.14
N ASP A 3 -20.04 34.57 -0.35
CA ASP A 3 -19.68 33.73 -1.51
C ASP A 3 -19.41 32.32 -0.99
N GLU A 4 -20.47 31.55 -0.81
CA GLU A 4 -20.38 30.12 -0.53
C GLU A 4 -19.84 29.42 -1.77
N ARG A 5 -18.56 29.06 -1.76
CA ARG A 5 -17.98 28.13 -2.73
C ARG A 5 -18.56 26.74 -2.48
N VAL A 6 -19.59 26.42 -3.23
CA VAL A 6 -20.16 25.09 -3.29
C VAL A 6 -19.17 24.17 -4.03
N ILE A 7 -18.39 23.40 -3.29
CA ILE A 7 -17.56 22.33 -3.86
C ILE A 7 -18.51 21.26 -4.34
N THR A 8 -18.65 21.09 -5.65
CA THR A 8 -19.54 20.10 -6.24
C THR A 8 -18.86 18.72 -6.21
N THR A 9 -19.65 17.67 -6.03
CA THR A 9 -19.21 16.26 -5.98
C THR A 9 -18.43 15.83 -7.23
N ARG A 10 -18.56 16.54 -8.34
CA ARG A 10 -17.82 16.35 -9.59
C ARG A 10 -16.33 16.70 -9.46
N GLU A 11 -15.99 17.73 -8.67
CA GLU A 11 -14.58 18.13 -8.44
C GLU A 11 -13.82 17.07 -7.63
N LEU A 12 -14.50 16.34 -6.72
CA LEU A 12 -13.90 15.27 -5.92
C LEU A 12 -13.56 14.01 -6.74
N TYR A 13 -14.30 13.72 -7.81
CA TYR A 13 -13.98 12.60 -8.71
C TYR A 13 -12.80 12.92 -9.64
N ASP A 14 -12.69 14.16 -10.07
CA ASP A 14 -11.62 14.63 -10.95
C ASP A 14 -10.26 14.67 -10.22
N ASP A 15 -10.25 15.03 -8.93
CA ASP A 15 -9.05 15.05 -8.09
C ASP A 15 -8.46 13.64 -7.86
N GLY A 16 -9.29 12.60 -7.79
CA GLY A 16 -8.83 11.20 -7.64
C GLY A 16 -8.17 10.65 -8.91
N GLU A 17 -8.66 10.98 -10.07
CA GLU A 17 -8.08 10.60 -11.36
C GLU A 17 -6.78 11.38 -11.64
N LEU A 18 -6.74 12.67 -11.32
CA LEU A 18 -5.54 13.49 -11.39
C LEU A 18 -4.42 12.97 -10.49
N ASP A 19 -4.74 12.57 -9.26
CA ASP A 19 -3.76 12.09 -8.30
C ASP A 19 -3.11 10.77 -8.78
N ASN A 20 -3.87 9.90 -9.43
CA ASN A 20 -3.35 8.67 -10.04
C ASN A 20 -2.45 8.96 -11.26
N THR A 21 -2.78 9.95 -12.07
CA THR A 21 -2.01 10.32 -13.28
C THR A 21 -0.67 10.99 -12.93
N ILE A 22 -0.59 11.66 -11.79
CA ILE A 22 0.63 12.34 -11.32
C ILE A 22 1.62 11.37 -10.68
N ARG A 23 1.17 10.22 -10.16
CA ARG A 23 2.04 9.24 -9.51
C ARG A 23 2.96 8.55 -10.51
N PRO A 24 4.22 8.27 -10.14
CA PRO A 24 5.09 7.44 -10.98
C PRO A 24 4.54 6.00 -11.03
N GLU A 25 4.51 5.44 -12.23
CA GLU A 25 4.02 4.08 -12.45
C GLU A 25 5.12 3.03 -12.32
N SER A 26 6.37 3.42 -12.53
CA SER A 26 7.50 2.50 -12.49
C SER A 26 8.57 2.92 -11.48
N ILE A 27 9.41 1.94 -11.09
CA ILE A 27 10.55 2.18 -10.20
C ILE A 27 11.57 3.13 -10.82
N VAL A 28 11.65 3.20 -12.15
CA VAL A 28 12.57 4.08 -12.89
C VAL A 28 12.11 5.54 -12.80
N GLU A 29 10.81 5.78 -12.83
CA GLU A 29 10.23 7.11 -12.73
C GLU A 29 10.20 7.66 -11.29
N TYR A 30 10.31 6.77 -10.31
CA TYR A 30 10.30 7.16 -8.91
C TYR A 30 11.59 7.87 -8.55
N ILE A 31 11.50 9.15 -8.21
CA ILE A 31 12.63 10.01 -7.88
C ILE A 31 13.00 9.86 -6.40
N GLY A 32 14.28 9.78 -6.11
CA GLY A 32 14.83 9.63 -4.76
C GLY A 32 14.80 8.20 -4.23
N GLN A 33 15.11 8.05 -2.94
CA GLN A 33 15.11 6.76 -2.21
C GLN A 33 15.96 5.68 -2.90
N SER A 34 17.14 6.03 -3.42
CA SER A 34 17.97 5.15 -4.27
C SER A 34 18.20 3.77 -3.65
N ASP A 35 18.63 3.73 -2.38
CA ASP A 35 18.94 2.48 -1.68
C ASP A 35 17.70 1.58 -1.55
N VAL A 36 16.54 2.19 -1.29
CA VAL A 36 15.26 1.47 -1.18
C VAL A 36 14.83 0.91 -2.53
N LYS A 37 14.97 1.72 -3.59
CA LYS A 37 14.64 1.29 -4.96
C LYS A 37 15.49 0.12 -5.42
N ASP A 38 16.80 0.23 -5.24
CA ASP A 38 17.75 -0.79 -5.68
C ASP A 38 17.49 -2.12 -4.96
N ASN A 39 17.25 -2.05 -3.64
CA ASN A 39 16.89 -3.23 -2.86
C ASN A 39 15.58 -3.86 -3.33
N ILE A 40 14.50 -3.08 -3.43
CA ILE A 40 13.19 -3.57 -3.84
C ILE A 40 13.25 -4.18 -5.25
N LYS A 41 13.99 -3.55 -6.17
CA LYS A 41 14.17 -4.06 -7.53
C LYS A 41 14.79 -5.46 -7.52
N VAL A 42 15.86 -5.68 -6.74
CA VAL A 42 16.51 -6.98 -6.62
C VAL A 42 15.54 -8.05 -6.10
N PHE A 43 14.74 -7.72 -5.07
CA PHE A 43 13.76 -8.66 -4.52
C PHE A 43 12.64 -8.98 -5.51
N ILE A 44 12.13 -7.99 -6.25
CA ILE A 44 11.12 -8.19 -7.30
C ILE A 44 11.66 -9.09 -8.41
N GLU A 45 12.88 -8.82 -8.90
CA GLU A 45 13.51 -9.64 -9.93
C GLU A 45 13.71 -11.09 -9.44
N ALA A 46 14.17 -11.27 -8.20
CA ALA A 46 14.35 -12.58 -7.61
C ALA A 46 13.02 -13.35 -7.47
N ALA A 47 11.95 -12.69 -7.03
CA ALA A 47 10.61 -13.30 -6.93
C ALA A 47 10.09 -13.72 -8.31
N LYS A 48 10.23 -12.86 -9.33
CA LYS A 48 9.86 -13.18 -10.73
C LYS A 48 10.64 -14.37 -11.27
N MET A 49 11.95 -14.44 -11.03
CA MET A 49 12.79 -15.56 -11.48
C MET A 49 12.39 -16.89 -10.86
N ARG A 50 11.95 -16.90 -9.59
CA ARG A 50 11.47 -18.10 -8.89
C ARG A 50 10.01 -18.43 -9.16
N ASN A 51 9.26 -17.51 -9.83
CA ASN A 51 7.82 -17.59 -10.01
C ASN A 51 7.05 -17.70 -8.67
N GLU A 52 7.52 -16.96 -7.68
CA GLU A 52 6.97 -16.87 -6.33
C GLU A 52 6.41 -15.46 -6.08
N VAL A 53 5.58 -15.33 -5.04
CA VAL A 53 5.17 -14.01 -4.56
C VAL A 53 6.35 -13.30 -3.90
N LEU A 54 6.35 -11.98 -3.92
CA LEU A 54 7.36 -11.19 -3.23
C LEU A 54 7.19 -11.36 -1.71
N ASP A 55 8.29 -11.43 -0.99
CA ASP A 55 8.27 -11.37 0.48
C ASP A 55 7.55 -10.13 0.97
N HIS A 56 6.95 -10.20 2.15
CA HIS A 56 6.24 -9.08 2.75
C HIS A 56 7.17 -7.90 3.00
N VAL A 57 6.72 -6.68 2.69
CA VAL A 57 7.51 -5.46 2.71
C VAL A 57 6.99 -4.50 3.78
N LEU A 58 7.87 -4.02 4.66
CA LEU A 58 7.59 -2.94 5.60
C LEU A 58 8.27 -1.65 5.16
N LEU A 59 7.47 -0.63 4.87
CA LEU A 59 7.92 0.71 4.53
C LEU A 59 7.74 1.63 5.75
N TYR A 60 8.81 2.19 6.28
CA TYR A 60 8.69 3.08 7.43
C TYR A 60 9.46 4.39 7.25
N GLY A 61 8.95 5.43 7.87
CA GLY A 61 9.56 6.78 7.81
C GLY A 61 8.51 7.88 7.96
N PRO A 62 8.92 9.14 8.02
CA PRO A 62 8.04 10.29 8.14
C PRO A 62 6.91 10.31 7.11
N PRO A 63 5.82 11.05 7.37
CA PRO A 63 4.75 11.21 6.39
C PRO A 63 5.25 11.95 5.14
N GLY A 64 4.55 11.77 4.00
CA GLY A 64 4.86 12.50 2.76
C GLY A 64 6.07 11.98 1.97
N LEU A 65 6.69 10.86 2.38
CA LEU A 65 7.87 10.29 1.70
C LEU A 65 7.57 9.28 0.60
N GLY A 66 6.30 9.14 0.20
CA GLY A 66 5.93 8.29 -0.93
C GLY A 66 5.76 6.80 -0.61
N LYS A 67 5.46 6.42 0.66
CA LYS A 67 5.20 5.00 1.04
C LYS A 67 4.09 4.37 0.19
N THR A 68 2.96 5.06 0.07
CA THR A 68 1.83 4.63 -0.76
C THR A 68 2.21 4.52 -2.23
N THR A 69 2.94 5.51 -2.75
CA THR A 69 3.42 5.50 -4.14
C THR A 69 4.33 4.30 -4.40
N LEU A 70 5.22 3.98 -3.45
CA LEU A 70 6.11 2.84 -3.59
C LEU A 70 5.35 1.50 -3.56
N ALA A 71 4.27 1.39 -2.78
CA ALA A 71 3.39 0.22 -2.81
C ALA A 71 2.71 0.04 -4.18
N TYR A 72 2.25 1.14 -4.80
CA TYR A 72 1.73 1.12 -6.18
C TYR A 72 2.78 0.63 -7.18
N ILE A 73 4.00 1.15 -7.09
CA ILE A 73 5.10 0.74 -7.97
C ILE A 73 5.42 -0.73 -7.79
N ILE A 74 5.48 -1.24 -6.56
CA ILE A 74 5.71 -2.67 -6.29
C ILE A 74 4.64 -3.53 -6.98
N ALA A 75 3.37 -3.19 -6.83
CA ALA A 75 2.28 -3.92 -7.47
C ALA A 75 2.37 -3.86 -9.01
N HIS A 76 2.62 -2.69 -9.56
CA HIS A 76 2.78 -2.49 -11.00
C HIS A 76 3.97 -3.28 -11.56
N GLU A 77 5.12 -3.23 -10.90
CA GLU A 77 6.31 -4.00 -11.30
C GLU A 77 6.09 -5.51 -11.22
N LEU A 78 5.29 -5.98 -10.25
CA LEU A 78 4.90 -7.41 -10.16
C LEU A 78 3.85 -7.80 -11.21
N GLY A 79 3.18 -6.84 -11.85
CA GLY A 79 2.04 -7.07 -12.71
C GLY A 79 0.80 -7.57 -11.95
N SER A 80 0.64 -7.12 -10.71
CA SER A 80 -0.37 -7.58 -9.76
C SER A 80 -1.37 -6.47 -9.43
N ASN A 81 -2.57 -6.86 -8.97
CA ASN A 81 -3.52 -5.89 -8.46
C ASN A 81 -3.10 -5.37 -7.09
N LEU A 82 -3.35 -4.10 -6.83
CA LEU A 82 -3.15 -3.48 -5.53
C LEU A 82 -4.50 -3.33 -4.81
N LYS A 83 -4.61 -3.92 -3.62
CA LYS A 83 -5.70 -3.65 -2.69
C LYS A 83 -5.18 -2.81 -1.54
N THR A 84 -5.94 -1.80 -1.16
CA THR A 84 -5.50 -0.84 -0.13
C THR A 84 -6.45 -0.87 1.05
N ALA A 85 -5.86 -0.81 2.24
CA ALA A 85 -6.56 -0.68 3.50
C ALA A 85 -5.81 0.28 4.42
N SER A 86 -6.48 0.76 5.46
CA SER A 86 -5.85 1.56 6.51
C SER A 86 -5.91 0.79 7.84
N GLY A 87 -4.81 0.77 8.60
CA GLY A 87 -4.78 0.11 9.91
C GLY A 87 -5.93 0.53 10.83
N PRO A 88 -6.23 1.84 10.97
CA PRO A 88 -7.36 2.31 11.75
C PRO A 88 -8.74 1.85 11.26
N SER A 89 -8.91 1.48 10.00
CA SER A 89 -10.20 1.03 9.45
C SER A 89 -10.45 -0.47 9.68
N ILE A 90 -9.45 -1.21 10.13
CA ILE A 90 -9.55 -2.64 10.44
C ILE A 90 -9.79 -2.79 11.94
N GLU A 91 -11.05 -2.69 12.35
CA GLU A 91 -11.43 -2.72 13.77
C GLU A 91 -11.82 -4.12 14.26
N LYS A 92 -12.28 -4.98 13.37
CA LYS A 92 -12.80 -6.32 13.69
C LYS A 92 -12.12 -7.39 12.85
N SER A 93 -12.11 -8.62 13.38
CA SER A 93 -11.62 -9.78 12.63
C SER A 93 -12.31 -9.98 11.29
N GLY A 94 -13.61 -9.67 11.22
CA GLY A 94 -14.39 -9.73 9.99
C GLY A 94 -13.93 -8.74 8.91
N ASP A 95 -13.45 -7.57 9.30
CA ASP A 95 -12.93 -6.56 8.34
C ASP A 95 -11.67 -7.09 7.65
N LEU A 96 -10.72 -7.61 8.46
CA LEU A 96 -9.51 -8.23 7.93
C LEU A 96 -9.83 -9.46 7.08
N ALA A 97 -10.75 -10.32 7.55
CA ALA A 97 -11.17 -11.51 6.83
C ALA A 97 -11.78 -11.17 5.46
N ALA A 98 -12.61 -10.14 5.37
CA ALA A 98 -13.21 -9.70 4.11
C ALA A 98 -12.13 -9.22 3.12
N ILE A 99 -11.15 -8.45 3.60
CA ILE A 99 -10.02 -7.99 2.79
C ILE A 99 -9.21 -9.18 2.27
N LEU A 100 -8.75 -10.06 3.17
CA LEU A 100 -7.90 -11.20 2.81
C LEU A 100 -8.61 -12.19 1.89
N SER A 101 -9.88 -12.49 2.13
CA SER A 101 -10.67 -13.39 1.28
C SER A 101 -10.97 -12.83 -0.11
N SER A 102 -10.81 -11.53 -0.31
CA SER A 102 -10.97 -10.89 -1.62
C SER A 102 -9.71 -10.92 -2.47
N LEU A 103 -8.55 -11.33 -1.92
CA LEU A 103 -7.28 -11.38 -2.64
C LEU A 103 -7.26 -12.53 -3.65
N GLU A 104 -6.57 -12.28 -4.75
CA GLU A 104 -6.21 -13.28 -5.75
C GLU A 104 -4.73 -13.64 -5.64
N LYS A 105 -4.33 -14.74 -6.31
CA LYS A 105 -2.94 -15.18 -6.27
C LYS A 105 -2.02 -14.12 -6.87
N GLY A 106 -1.04 -13.69 -6.08
CA GLY A 106 -0.04 -12.69 -6.46
C GLY A 106 -0.47 -11.24 -6.19
N ASP A 107 -1.68 -10.99 -5.70
CA ASP A 107 -2.11 -9.64 -5.33
C ASP A 107 -1.21 -9.00 -4.28
N VAL A 108 -1.13 -7.69 -4.31
CA VAL A 108 -0.46 -6.89 -3.29
C VAL A 108 -1.51 -6.24 -2.40
N LEU A 109 -1.44 -6.52 -1.10
CA LEU A 109 -2.24 -5.84 -0.08
C LEU A 109 -1.40 -4.74 0.56
N PHE A 110 -1.83 -3.50 0.43
CA PHE A 110 -1.21 -2.36 1.11
C PHE A 110 -2.02 -1.96 2.34
N ILE A 111 -1.37 -1.93 3.50
CA ILE A 111 -1.97 -1.44 4.75
C ILE A 111 -1.22 -0.21 5.21
N ASP A 112 -1.85 0.96 5.11
CA ASP A 112 -1.28 2.20 5.64
C ASP A 112 -1.50 2.31 7.15
N GLU A 113 -0.56 2.99 7.84
CA GLU A 113 -0.57 3.14 9.29
C GLU A 113 -0.80 1.81 10.04
N ILE A 114 -0.13 0.75 9.59
CA ILE A 114 -0.30 -0.63 10.10
C ILE A 114 -0.09 -0.74 11.62
N HIS A 115 0.73 0.14 12.22
CA HIS A 115 0.95 0.20 13.68
C HIS A 115 -0.30 0.60 14.47
N ARG A 116 -1.34 1.12 13.81
CA ARG A 116 -2.60 1.51 14.45
C ARG A 116 -3.64 0.40 14.45
N MET A 117 -3.31 -0.72 13.91
CA MET A 117 -4.16 -1.91 13.93
C MET A 117 -4.23 -2.48 15.37
N PRO A 118 -5.41 -2.92 15.85
CA PRO A 118 -5.53 -3.57 17.16
C PRO A 118 -4.69 -4.85 17.25
N ARG A 119 -4.05 -5.11 18.39
CA ARG A 119 -3.16 -6.28 18.55
C ARG A 119 -3.82 -7.62 18.25
N PHE A 120 -5.08 -7.80 18.63
CA PHE A 120 -5.80 -9.04 18.33
C PHE A 120 -6.03 -9.25 16.82
N ILE A 121 -6.04 -8.17 16.03
CA ILE A 121 -6.06 -8.24 14.55
C ILE A 121 -4.68 -8.61 14.00
N GLU A 122 -3.61 -8.07 14.61
CA GLU A 122 -2.25 -8.49 14.23
C GLU A 122 -2.06 -10.01 14.42
N GLU A 123 -2.58 -10.58 15.50
CA GLU A 123 -2.51 -12.03 15.78
C GLU A 123 -3.21 -12.88 14.71
N ILE A 124 -4.30 -12.36 14.12
CA ILE A 124 -4.99 -13.02 13.00
C ILE A 124 -4.19 -12.88 11.69
N LEU A 125 -3.46 -11.79 11.55
CA LEU A 125 -2.64 -11.54 10.37
C LEU A 125 -1.39 -12.44 10.31
N TYR A 126 -0.86 -12.89 11.46
CA TYR A 126 0.35 -13.71 11.50
C TYR A 126 0.26 -14.98 10.66
N PRO A 127 -0.74 -15.89 10.85
CA PRO A 127 -0.85 -17.08 10.02
C PRO A 127 -1.18 -16.76 8.56
N ALA A 128 -1.83 -15.63 8.29
CA ALA A 128 -2.08 -15.19 6.92
C ALA A 128 -0.78 -14.80 6.19
N MET A 129 0.21 -14.24 6.91
CA MET A 129 1.51 -13.90 6.35
C MET A 129 2.45 -15.10 6.22
N GLU A 130 2.43 -16.04 7.17
CA GLU A 130 3.36 -17.16 7.20
C GLU A 130 2.89 -18.33 6.35
N ASP A 131 1.63 -18.74 6.58
CA ASP A 131 1.07 -19.99 6.04
C ASP A 131 -0.01 -19.75 4.97
N PHE A 132 -0.32 -18.48 4.67
CA PHE A 132 -1.45 -18.12 3.81
C PHE A 132 -2.77 -18.75 4.28
N THR A 133 -3.01 -18.70 5.58
CA THR A 133 -4.23 -19.24 6.19
C THR A 133 -4.85 -18.23 7.13
N LEU A 134 -6.18 -18.26 7.23
CA LEU A 134 -6.94 -17.39 8.09
C LEU A 134 -7.81 -18.22 9.04
N ASP A 135 -7.60 -18.03 10.34
CA ASP A 135 -8.41 -18.67 11.38
C ASP A 135 -9.51 -17.72 11.84
N ILE A 136 -10.77 -18.10 11.60
CA ILE A 136 -11.92 -17.30 11.99
C ILE A 136 -12.77 -18.09 13.01
N ILE A 137 -13.10 -17.43 14.10
CA ILE A 137 -14.07 -17.96 15.08
C ILE A 137 -15.45 -17.50 14.66
N VAL A 138 -16.30 -18.44 14.25
CA VAL A 138 -17.69 -18.19 13.85
C VAL A 138 -18.63 -18.86 14.85
N GLY A 139 -19.65 -18.14 15.29
CA GLY A 139 -20.69 -18.65 16.16
C GLY A 139 -21.16 -17.65 17.22
N THR A 140 -22.23 -18.04 17.92
CA THR A 140 -22.81 -17.31 19.06
C THR A 140 -22.33 -17.95 20.36
N GLU A 141 -22.50 -17.25 21.49
CA GLU A 141 -22.15 -17.75 22.83
C GLU A 141 -22.65 -19.19 23.03
N GLY A 142 -21.73 -20.12 23.27
CA GLY A 142 -21.98 -21.55 23.51
C GLY A 142 -21.83 -22.47 22.29
N ASN A 143 -21.66 -21.96 21.06
CA ASN A 143 -21.45 -22.80 19.86
C ASN A 143 -20.48 -22.13 18.88
N THR A 144 -19.26 -21.89 19.34
CA THR A 144 -18.20 -21.33 18.49
C THR A 144 -17.48 -22.45 17.73
N ARG A 145 -17.25 -22.22 16.44
CA ARG A 145 -16.43 -23.09 15.58
C ARG A 145 -15.26 -22.28 15.05
N ASN A 146 -14.06 -22.85 15.12
CA ASN A 146 -12.90 -22.31 14.43
C ASN A 146 -12.92 -22.83 12.98
N ILE A 147 -12.93 -21.93 12.02
CA ILE A 147 -12.88 -22.23 10.60
C ILE A 147 -11.54 -21.74 10.08
N LYS A 148 -10.74 -22.67 9.55
CA LYS A 148 -9.48 -22.37 8.84
C LYS A 148 -9.78 -22.21 7.36
N ILE A 149 -9.40 -21.06 6.79
CA ILE A 149 -9.59 -20.71 5.38
C ILE A 149 -8.20 -20.60 4.75
N ASP A 150 -7.97 -21.32 3.66
CA ASP A 150 -6.75 -21.17 2.87
C ASP A 150 -6.87 -19.91 2.00
N LEU A 151 -5.81 -19.09 2.04
CA LEU A 151 -5.69 -17.87 1.26
C LEU A 151 -4.78 -18.10 0.06
N PRO A 152 -5.03 -17.44 -1.07
CA PRO A 152 -4.05 -17.42 -2.15
C PRO A 152 -2.77 -16.72 -1.68
N PRO A 153 -1.58 -17.14 -2.13
CA PRO A 153 -0.34 -16.45 -1.83
C PRO A 153 -0.39 -14.99 -2.30
N PHE A 154 -0.06 -14.07 -1.41
CA PHE A 154 -0.11 -12.62 -1.64
C PHE A 154 1.11 -11.93 -1.02
N THR A 155 1.37 -10.69 -1.41
CA THR A 155 2.39 -9.84 -0.79
C THR A 155 1.72 -8.77 0.07
N LEU A 156 2.10 -8.70 1.35
CA LEU A 156 1.70 -7.60 2.23
C LEU A 156 2.74 -6.48 2.16
N VAL A 157 2.30 -5.27 1.86
CA VAL A 157 3.11 -4.05 1.99
C VAL A 157 2.54 -3.23 3.15
N GLY A 158 3.21 -3.26 4.29
CA GLY A 158 2.85 -2.45 5.45
C GLY A 158 3.54 -1.10 5.41
N ALA A 159 2.81 -0.02 5.71
CA ALA A 159 3.39 1.30 5.86
C ALA A 159 3.18 1.84 7.28
N THR A 160 4.20 2.49 7.82
CA THR A 160 4.11 3.10 9.15
C THR A 160 4.98 4.35 9.26
N THR A 161 4.50 5.32 10.01
CA THR A 161 5.30 6.47 10.45
C THR A 161 6.07 6.16 11.72
N ARG A 162 5.70 5.11 12.46
CA ARG A 162 6.22 4.75 13.80
C ARG A 162 6.59 3.28 13.85
N ALA A 163 7.74 2.92 13.29
CA ALA A 163 8.20 1.53 13.29
C ALA A 163 8.39 0.93 14.69
N GLY A 164 8.66 1.77 15.71
CA GLY A 164 8.80 1.34 17.11
C GLY A 164 7.48 0.93 17.77
N ASP A 165 6.34 1.39 17.27
CA ASP A 165 5.01 1.06 17.79
C ASP A 165 4.48 -0.27 17.24
N LEU A 166 5.13 -0.82 16.20
CA LEU A 166 4.79 -2.12 15.64
C LEU A 166 5.23 -3.24 16.60
N SER A 167 4.38 -4.23 16.81
CA SER A 167 4.76 -5.38 17.63
C SER A 167 5.95 -6.12 17.02
N ALA A 168 6.86 -6.62 17.86
CA ALA A 168 8.02 -7.36 17.40
C ALA A 168 7.62 -8.60 16.56
N PRO A 169 6.59 -9.40 16.96
CA PRO A 169 6.14 -10.53 16.16
C PRO A 169 5.65 -10.15 14.77
N LEU A 170 4.95 -9.02 14.62
CA LEU A 170 4.49 -8.56 13.31
C LEU A 170 5.67 -8.08 12.46
N ARG A 171 6.58 -7.31 13.06
CA ARG A 171 7.75 -6.78 12.35
C ARG A 171 8.65 -7.89 11.82
N ASP A 172 8.87 -8.95 12.60
CA ASP A 172 9.75 -10.05 12.26
C ASP A 172 9.23 -10.92 11.09
N ARG A 173 7.96 -10.76 10.72
CA ARG A 173 7.34 -11.41 9.56
C ARG A 173 7.52 -10.66 8.24
N PHE A 174 8.07 -9.46 8.30
CA PHE A 174 8.43 -8.73 7.08
C PHE A 174 9.84 -9.14 6.65
N GLY A 175 9.94 -9.81 5.50
CA GLY A 175 11.24 -10.20 4.91
C GLY A 175 12.03 -9.01 4.37
N ILE A 176 11.34 -7.93 4.00
CA ILE A 176 11.94 -6.72 3.44
C ILE A 176 11.54 -5.52 4.31
N ILE A 177 12.52 -4.88 4.95
CA ILE A 177 12.28 -3.71 5.81
C ILE A 177 13.04 -2.52 5.23
N SER A 178 12.30 -1.49 4.79
CA SER A 178 12.87 -0.33 4.09
C SER A 178 12.55 0.98 4.82
N LYS A 179 13.60 1.70 5.19
CA LYS A 179 13.48 3.03 5.79
C LYS A 179 13.51 4.11 4.72
N LEU A 180 12.44 4.88 4.60
CA LEU A 180 12.42 6.05 3.72
C LEU A 180 13.09 7.23 4.40
N GLN A 181 13.89 7.96 3.63
CA GLN A 181 14.62 9.14 4.08
C GLN A 181 13.99 10.41 3.51
N TYR A 182 14.31 11.56 4.10
CA TYR A 182 13.89 12.84 3.53
C TYR A 182 14.54 13.05 2.15
N TYR A 183 13.78 13.63 1.24
CA TYR A 183 14.27 14.01 -0.06
C TYR A 183 15.26 15.16 0.03
N THR A 184 16.26 15.14 -0.83
CA THR A 184 17.16 16.30 -1.03
C THR A 184 16.44 17.40 -1.78
N VAL A 185 17.01 18.61 -1.79
CA VAL A 185 16.45 19.75 -2.54
C VAL A 185 16.43 19.47 -4.04
N GLU A 186 17.44 18.76 -4.54
CA GLU A 186 17.55 18.35 -5.92
C GLU A 186 16.46 17.35 -6.32
N GLU A 187 16.21 16.34 -5.48
CA GLU A 187 15.14 15.35 -5.69
C GLU A 187 13.76 16.02 -5.66
N LEU A 188 13.51 16.90 -4.68
CA LEU A 188 12.25 17.65 -4.62
C LEU A 188 12.04 18.52 -5.86
N THR A 189 13.10 19.15 -6.34
CA THR A 189 13.06 19.95 -7.57
C THR A 189 12.69 19.10 -8.78
N GLN A 190 13.23 17.89 -8.88
CA GLN A 190 12.88 16.95 -9.94
C GLN A 190 11.44 16.47 -9.84
N ILE A 191 10.96 16.14 -8.63
CA ILE A 191 9.57 15.74 -8.39
C ILE A 191 8.63 16.86 -8.85
N ILE A 192 8.86 18.11 -8.43
CA ILE A 192 8.03 19.26 -8.82
C ILE A 192 8.03 19.44 -10.34
N LYS A 193 9.21 19.37 -10.99
CA LYS A 193 9.31 19.51 -12.45
C LYS A 193 8.56 18.41 -13.20
N ARG A 194 8.63 17.16 -12.71
CA ARG A 194 7.88 16.04 -13.29
C ARG A 194 6.38 16.26 -13.14
N THR A 195 5.92 16.54 -11.93
CA THR A 195 4.50 16.78 -11.62
C THR A 195 3.94 17.93 -12.46
N ALA A 196 4.65 19.04 -12.56
CA ALA A 196 4.24 20.18 -13.37
C ALA A 196 4.08 19.82 -14.86
N LYS A 197 4.99 19.00 -15.42
CA LYS A 197 4.86 18.55 -16.82
C LYS A 197 3.62 17.70 -17.05
N VAL A 198 3.33 16.76 -16.16
CA VAL A 198 2.16 15.90 -16.25
C VAL A 198 0.88 16.72 -16.12
N SER A 199 0.78 17.63 -15.13
CA SER A 199 -0.38 18.49 -14.92
C SER A 199 -0.65 19.42 -16.11
N VAL A 200 0.38 20.02 -16.71
CA VAL A 200 0.24 20.89 -17.88
C VAL A 200 -0.24 20.09 -19.10
N SER A 201 0.27 18.89 -19.32
CA SER A 201 -0.19 18.05 -20.41
C SER A 201 -1.67 17.66 -20.27
N TYR A 202 -2.12 17.41 -19.03
CA TYR A 202 -3.52 17.09 -18.76
C TYR A 202 -4.45 18.27 -19.00
N THR A 203 -4.09 19.48 -18.56
CA THR A 203 -4.90 20.67 -18.79
C THR A 203 -5.04 21.04 -20.26
N HIS A 204 -4.03 20.77 -21.09
CA HIS A 204 -4.12 20.96 -22.54
C HIS A 204 -5.04 19.96 -23.24
N LEU A 205 -5.20 18.74 -22.71
CA LEU A 205 -6.08 17.73 -23.26
C LEU A 205 -7.55 17.91 -22.89
N THR A 206 -7.82 18.62 -21.78
CA THR A 206 -9.18 18.79 -21.24
C THR A 206 -9.82 20.15 -21.57
N LEU A 207 -9.09 21.10 -22.13
CA LEU A 207 -9.67 22.35 -22.58
C LEU A 207 -10.49 22.13 -23.86
N PRO A 208 -11.80 22.41 -23.85
CA PRO A 208 -12.58 22.36 -25.07
C PRO A 208 -12.06 23.43 -26.05
N THR A 209 -11.66 22.98 -27.23
CA THR A 209 -11.40 23.88 -28.37
C THR A 209 -12.70 24.59 -28.72
N THR A 210 -12.82 25.87 -28.35
CA THR A 210 -13.85 26.76 -28.83
C THR A 210 -13.65 27.10 -30.31
#